data_bc5eb8d7f99907501464150bc22e7a07
#
_entry.id   bc5eb8d7f99907501464150bc22e7a07
#
_cell.length_a   1.000
_cell.length_b   1.000
_cell.length_c   1.000
_cell.angle_alpha   90.00
_cell.angle_beta   90.00
_cell.angle_gamma   90.00
#
_symmetry.space_group_name_H-M   'P 1'
#
loop_
_entity.id
_entity.type
_entity.pdbx_description
1 polymer ?
#
loop_
_entity_poly.entity_id
_entity_poly.type
_entity_poly.pdbx_seq_one_letter_code
_entity_poly.pdbx_strand_id
1 'polypeptide(L)'
;FRSLGKAGITFYTYATERIWEKRLAGKHNTADLYRTTRNWICAFLGRRNLLFPEITPGLISRFVAYLQSAGLRVNTVNTYLSNFRSIYNQACRDGLLPACVVSPFAYLNLKRERAGSRALGNESLREIVTLKSEEPDLACVIDYCTFAYLSCGMPFADMARLTTANLYGEEIVYRR
;
A
#
# COMPACT_ATOMS: atom_id res chain seq x y z
N PHE A 1 28.59 -7.97 -0.10
CA PHE A 1 27.68 -7.95 1.07
C PHE A 1 28.08 -9.06 2.02
N ARG A 2 28.54 -8.72 3.24
CA ARG A 2 29.01 -9.66 4.25
C ARG A 2 27.81 -10.43 4.82
N SER A 3 27.87 -11.75 4.83
CA SER A 3 26.98 -12.63 5.59
C SER A 3 27.11 -12.33 7.08
N LEU A 4 26.28 -11.44 7.59
CA LEU A 4 25.99 -11.42 9.02
C LEU A 4 25.34 -12.76 9.35
N GLY A 5 25.92 -13.51 10.28
CA GLY A 5 25.45 -14.83 10.66
C GLY A 5 23.94 -14.80 10.93
N LYS A 6 23.21 -15.80 10.41
CA LYS A 6 21.72 -15.86 10.39
C LYS A 6 21.05 -15.72 11.80
N ALA A 7 21.79 -15.82 12.88
CA ALA A 7 21.34 -15.84 14.27
C ALA A 7 21.39 -14.47 14.96
N GLY A 8 20.77 -13.44 14.43
CA GLY A 8 20.78 -12.11 15.08
C GLY A 8 20.10 -11.01 14.26
N ILE A 9 19.56 -11.35 13.09
CA ILE A 9 18.90 -10.37 12.24
C ILE A 9 17.55 -9.98 12.87
N THR A 10 17.40 -8.71 13.20
CA THR A 10 16.15 -8.18 13.73
C THR A 10 15.14 -7.94 12.59
N PHE A 11 13.85 -7.96 12.94
CA PHE A 11 12.79 -7.56 12.00
C PHE A 11 13.04 -6.16 11.42
N TYR A 12 13.52 -5.22 12.24
CA TYR A 12 13.81 -3.86 11.81
C TYR A 12 14.87 -3.81 10.70
N THR A 13 15.99 -4.50 10.91
CA THR A 13 17.09 -4.53 9.94
C THR A 13 16.64 -5.18 8.63
N TYR A 14 15.99 -6.34 8.73
CA TYR A 14 15.49 -7.05 7.56
C TYR A 14 14.43 -6.25 6.79
N ALA A 15 13.45 -5.66 7.50
CA ALA A 15 12.44 -4.81 6.86
C ALA A 15 13.06 -3.60 6.15
N THR A 16 14.15 -3.03 6.72
CA THR A 16 14.87 -1.92 6.10
C THR A 16 15.53 -2.33 4.78
N GLU A 17 16.13 -3.51 4.71
CA GLU A 17 16.67 -4.06 3.45
C GLU A 17 15.57 -4.26 2.41
N ARG A 18 14.44 -4.86 2.80
CA ARG A 18 13.29 -5.04 1.89
C ARG A 18 12.71 -3.71 1.38
N ILE A 19 12.66 -2.68 2.21
CA ILE A 19 12.25 -1.32 1.81
C ILE A 19 13.20 -0.79 0.72
N TRP A 20 14.49 -0.95 0.92
CA TRP A 20 15.49 -0.48 -0.03
C TRP A 20 15.39 -1.20 -1.37
N GLU A 21 15.26 -2.52 -1.36
CA GLU A 21 15.05 -3.32 -2.58
C GLU A 21 13.78 -2.92 -3.35
N LYS A 22 12.67 -2.67 -2.64
CA LYS A 22 11.44 -2.19 -3.28
C LYS A 22 11.63 -0.84 -3.94
N ARG A 23 12.42 0.06 -3.34
CA ARG A 23 12.76 1.36 -3.95
C ARG A 23 13.61 1.22 -5.19
N LEU A 24 14.64 0.37 -5.16
CA LEU A 24 15.48 0.09 -6.33
C LEU A 24 14.66 -0.53 -7.48
N ALA A 25 13.66 -1.34 -7.16
CA ALA A 25 12.74 -1.92 -8.14
C ALA A 25 11.65 -0.96 -8.62
N GLY A 26 11.71 0.34 -8.28
CA GLY A 26 10.71 1.36 -8.66
C GLY A 26 9.36 1.23 -7.93
N LYS A 27 9.23 0.32 -6.95
CA LYS A 27 7.98 0.07 -6.20
C LYS A 27 7.86 0.99 -4.99
N HIS A 28 7.86 2.29 -5.22
CA HIS A 28 7.92 3.31 -4.18
C HIS A 28 6.75 3.22 -3.18
N ASN A 29 5.52 3.06 -3.67
CA ASN A 29 4.33 2.93 -2.79
C ASN A 29 4.43 1.72 -1.86
N THR A 30 4.91 0.57 -2.35
CA THR A 30 5.12 -0.62 -1.52
C THR A 30 6.23 -0.40 -0.49
N ALA A 31 7.31 0.27 -0.88
CA ALA A 31 8.41 0.61 0.03
C ALA A 31 7.92 1.52 1.17
N ASP A 32 7.08 2.51 0.86
CA ASP A 32 6.54 3.43 1.87
C ASP A 32 5.56 2.74 2.82
N LEU A 33 4.73 1.82 2.32
CA LEU A 33 3.87 0.98 3.16
C LEU A 33 4.69 0.07 4.10
N TYR A 34 5.78 -0.53 3.62
CA TYR A 34 6.68 -1.33 4.45
C TYR A 34 7.37 -0.47 5.51
N ARG A 35 7.83 0.73 5.13
CA ARG A 35 8.43 1.69 6.06
C ARG A 35 7.45 2.08 7.17
N THR A 36 6.22 2.42 6.81
CA THR A 36 5.18 2.80 7.77
C THR A 36 4.85 1.64 8.70
N THR A 37 4.68 0.43 8.15
CA THR A 37 4.43 -0.79 8.95
C THR A 37 5.57 -1.05 9.93
N ARG A 38 6.82 -0.99 9.50
CA ARG A 38 8.00 -1.14 10.37
C ARG A 38 8.00 -0.11 11.50
N ASN A 39 7.70 1.15 11.19
CA ASN A 39 7.68 2.23 12.17
C ASN A 39 6.58 2.02 13.22
N TRP A 40 5.38 1.58 12.81
CA TRP A 40 4.30 1.23 13.73
C TRP A 40 4.68 0.08 14.68
N ILE A 41 5.36 -0.94 14.17
CA ILE A 41 5.86 -2.06 15.00
C ILE A 41 6.89 -1.55 16.01
N CYS A 42 7.81 -0.68 15.60
CA CYS A 42 8.78 -0.08 16.50
C CYS A 42 8.14 0.80 17.57
N ALA A 43 7.14 1.61 17.20
CA ALA A 43 6.38 2.44 18.13
C ALA A 43 5.63 1.58 19.16
N PHE A 44 4.95 0.51 18.71
CA PHE A 44 4.27 -0.43 19.57
C PHE A 44 5.19 -1.11 20.59
N LEU A 45 6.40 -1.48 20.17
CA LEU A 45 7.35 -2.19 21.03
C LEU A 45 8.23 -1.25 21.86
N GLY A 46 8.32 0.03 21.52
CA GLY A 46 9.28 0.97 22.10
C GLY A 46 10.75 0.62 21.80
N ARG A 47 11.00 -0.34 20.89
CA ARG A 47 12.35 -0.85 20.57
C ARG A 47 12.46 -1.27 19.09
N ARG A 48 13.71 -1.42 18.61
CA ARG A 48 14.02 -1.85 17.22
C ARG A 48 14.61 -3.27 17.12
N ASN A 49 14.75 -3.96 18.22
CA ASN A 49 15.45 -5.24 18.30
C ASN A 49 14.51 -6.46 18.34
N LEU A 50 13.30 -6.37 17.74
CA LEU A 50 12.39 -7.51 17.62
C LEU A 50 13.05 -8.63 16.81
N LEU A 51 13.21 -9.79 17.41
CA LEU A 51 13.68 -10.99 16.75
C LEU A 51 12.50 -11.74 16.11
N PHE A 52 12.74 -12.42 14.99
CA PHE A 52 11.69 -13.14 14.28
C PHE A 52 10.99 -14.23 15.12
N PRO A 53 11.68 -15.01 15.98
CA PRO A 53 11.02 -15.97 16.88
C PRO A 53 10.09 -15.34 17.91
N GLU A 54 10.25 -14.06 18.23
CA GLU A 54 9.35 -13.33 19.13
C GLU A 54 8.01 -12.97 18.47
N ILE A 55 7.91 -13.11 17.14
CA ILE A 55 6.69 -12.82 16.39
C ILE A 55 5.70 -13.98 16.57
N THR A 56 4.95 -13.92 17.65
CA THR A 56 3.93 -14.91 18.03
C THR A 56 2.52 -14.42 17.71
N PRO A 57 1.51 -15.30 17.62
CA PRO A 57 0.11 -14.88 17.48
C PRO A 57 -0.34 -13.89 18.54
N GLY A 58 0.12 -14.06 19.80
CA GLY A 58 -0.19 -13.14 20.90
C GLY A 58 0.43 -11.75 20.70
N LEU A 59 1.65 -11.65 20.17
CA LEU A 59 2.26 -10.35 19.83
C LEU A 59 1.45 -9.65 18.75
N ILE A 60 1.02 -10.40 17.72
CA ILE A 60 0.25 -9.85 16.60
C ILE A 60 -1.12 -9.36 17.10
N SER A 61 -1.81 -10.10 17.96
CA SER A 61 -3.09 -9.67 18.54
C SER A 61 -2.95 -8.37 19.33
N ARG A 62 -1.90 -8.24 20.14
CA ARG A 62 -1.60 -7.00 20.88
C ARG A 62 -1.26 -5.84 19.96
N PHE A 63 -0.54 -6.10 18.86
CA PHE A 63 -0.25 -5.09 17.86
C PHE A 63 -1.53 -4.59 17.17
N VAL A 64 -2.47 -5.49 16.83
CA VAL A 64 -3.79 -5.13 16.33
C VAL A 64 -4.53 -4.20 17.28
N ALA A 65 -4.62 -4.59 18.56
CA ALA A 65 -5.28 -3.78 19.59
C ALA A 65 -4.62 -2.40 19.73
N TYR A 66 -3.29 -2.33 19.66
CA TYR A 66 -2.54 -1.06 19.67
C TYR A 66 -2.89 -0.17 18.47
N LEU A 67 -2.94 -0.70 17.26
CA LEU A 67 -3.32 0.07 16.07
C LEU A 67 -4.76 0.57 16.15
N GLN A 68 -5.67 -0.24 16.69
CA GLN A 68 -7.07 0.14 16.89
C GLN A 68 -7.21 1.23 17.96
N SER A 69 -6.47 1.14 19.07
CA SER A 69 -6.47 2.17 20.12
C SER A 69 -5.86 3.50 19.64
N ALA A 70 -4.99 3.47 18.63
CA ALA A 70 -4.49 4.66 17.95
C ALA A 70 -5.51 5.26 16.95
N GLY A 71 -6.74 4.76 16.89
CA GLY A 71 -7.83 5.29 16.04
C GLY A 71 -7.74 4.89 14.57
N LEU A 72 -6.93 3.90 14.21
CA LEU A 72 -6.81 3.46 12.82
C LEU A 72 -8.04 2.65 12.37
N ARG A 73 -8.52 2.94 11.17
CA ARG A 73 -9.63 2.19 10.56
C ARG A 73 -9.23 0.73 10.28
N VAL A 74 -10.18 -0.17 10.36
CA VAL A 74 -9.99 -1.63 10.16
C VAL A 74 -9.23 -1.94 8.87
N ASN A 75 -9.57 -1.29 7.75
CA ASN A 75 -8.88 -1.52 6.49
C ASN A 75 -7.40 -1.08 6.50
N THR A 76 -7.07 -0.03 7.26
CA THR A 76 -5.69 0.43 7.45
C THR A 76 -4.90 -0.58 8.30
N VAL A 77 -5.51 -1.06 9.39
CA VAL A 77 -4.94 -2.13 10.24
C VAL A 77 -4.66 -3.38 9.40
N ASN A 78 -5.63 -3.80 8.57
CA ASN A 78 -5.47 -4.92 7.64
C ASN A 78 -4.31 -4.73 6.66
N THR A 79 -4.12 -3.51 6.16
CA THR A 79 -3.01 -3.19 5.26
C THR A 79 -1.67 -3.37 5.97
N TYR A 80 -1.51 -2.84 7.18
CA TYR A 80 -0.26 -3.00 7.94
C TYR A 80 0.01 -4.46 8.34
N LEU A 81 -1.02 -5.21 8.69
CA LEU A 81 -0.88 -6.64 8.97
C LEU A 81 -0.49 -7.45 7.72
N SER A 82 -1.06 -7.13 6.57
CA SER A 82 -0.70 -7.77 5.31
C SER A 82 0.76 -7.51 4.94
N ASN A 83 1.24 -6.29 5.17
CA ASN A 83 2.64 -5.93 4.93
C ASN A 83 3.57 -6.61 5.95
N PHE A 84 3.18 -6.65 7.23
CA PHE A 84 3.94 -7.37 8.26
C PHE A 84 4.07 -8.85 7.92
N ARG A 85 2.96 -9.51 7.58
CA ARG A 85 2.92 -10.90 7.11
C ARG A 85 3.77 -11.11 5.85
N SER A 86 3.74 -10.17 4.90
CA SER A 86 4.54 -10.26 3.68
C SER A 86 6.04 -10.24 3.98
N ILE A 87 6.50 -9.33 4.86
CA ILE A 87 7.90 -9.25 5.30
C ILE A 87 8.30 -10.53 6.05
N TYR A 88 7.47 -11.01 6.97
CA TYR A 88 7.71 -12.24 7.72
C TYR A 88 7.84 -13.47 6.80
N ASN A 89 6.88 -13.64 5.88
CA ASN A 89 6.91 -14.76 4.93
C ASN A 89 8.12 -14.69 3.99
N GLN A 90 8.59 -13.49 3.65
CA GLN A 90 9.82 -13.35 2.87
C GLN A 90 11.03 -13.80 3.68
N ALA A 91 11.12 -13.44 4.96
CA ALA A 91 12.19 -13.89 5.85
C ALA A 91 12.21 -15.43 6.00
N CYS A 92 11.04 -16.07 6.03
CA CYS A 92 10.95 -17.53 6.01
C CYS A 92 11.51 -18.10 4.70
N ARG A 93 11.15 -17.53 3.55
CA ARG A 93 11.68 -17.97 2.24
C ARG A 93 13.20 -17.78 2.11
N ASP A 94 13.72 -16.71 2.69
CA ASP A 94 15.16 -16.42 2.71
C ASP A 94 15.93 -17.31 3.72
N GLY A 95 15.23 -18.20 4.42
CA GLY A 95 15.82 -19.18 5.34
C GLY A 95 16.30 -18.57 6.65
N LEU A 96 15.76 -17.40 7.06
CA LEU A 96 16.05 -16.80 8.36
C LEU A 96 15.30 -17.50 9.50
N LEU A 97 14.26 -18.25 9.17
CA LEU A 97 13.40 -19.00 10.09
C LEU A 97 13.23 -20.41 9.60
N PRO A 98 13.16 -21.40 10.49
CA PRO A 98 12.73 -22.73 10.11
C PRO A 98 11.31 -22.65 9.52
N ALA A 99 11.00 -23.54 8.58
CA ALA A 99 9.65 -23.64 8.03
C ALA A 99 8.65 -23.85 9.18
N CYS A 100 7.84 -22.84 9.45
CA CYS A 100 6.85 -22.92 10.53
C CYS A 100 5.62 -23.64 9.98
N VAL A 101 5.19 -24.71 10.65
CA VAL A 101 4.01 -25.49 10.25
C VAL A 101 2.74 -24.62 10.28
N VAL A 102 2.66 -23.66 11.19
CA VAL A 102 1.55 -22.73 11.31
C VAL A 102 2.08 -21.29 11.38
N SER A 103 1.66 -20.47 10.42
CA SER A 103 2.02 -19.05 10.42
C SER A 103 1.46 -18.34 11.66
N PRO A 104 2.23 -17.47 12.33
CA PRO A 104 1.71 -16.68 13.46
C PRO A 104 0.54 -15.77 13.07
N PHE A 105 0.31 -15.55 11.78
CA PHE A 105 -0.80 -14.78 11.22
C PHE A 105 -2.04 -15.63 10.86
N ALA A 106 -2.03 -16.96 11.08
CA ALA A 106 -3.10 -17.85 10.62
C ALA A 106 -4.47 -17.56 11.26
N TYR A 107 -4.47 -17.09 12.51
CA TYR A 107 -5.69 -16.88 13.31
C TYR A 107 -6.26 -15.45 13.22
N LEU A 108 -5.66 -14.59 12.39
CA LEU A 108 -6.13 -13.22 12.20
C LEU A 108 -7.20 -13.16 11.11
N ASN A 109 -8.43 -13.06 11.53
CA ASN A 109 -9.57 -12.86 10.63
C ASN A 109 -10.14 -11.45 10.83
N LEU A 110 -9.44 -10.45 10.29
CA LEU A 110 -9.98 -9.08 10.26
C LEU A 110 -10.90 -8.95 9.05
N LYS A 111 -12.21 -8.90 9.31
CA LYS A 111 -13.20 -8.62 8.26
C LYS A 111 -12.91 -7.24 7.67
N ARG A 112 -12.82 -7.17 6.33
CA ARG A 112 -12.71 -5.88 5.65
C ARG A 112 -14.04 -5.13 5.75
N GLU A 113 -13.97 -3.87 6.16
CA GLU A 113 -15.11 -2.97 6.04
C GLU A 113 -15.27 -2.55 4.59
N ARG A 114 -16.51 -2.58 4.10
CA ARG A 114 -16.83 -1.99 2.80
C ARG A 114 -16.62 -0.48 2.90
N ALA A 115 -15.72 0.06 2.09
CA ALA A 115 -15.67 1.51 1.90
C ALA A 115 -16.99 1.95 1.26
N GLY A 116 -17.59 3.02 1.77
CA GLY A 116 -18.76 3.63 1.12
C GLY A 116 -18.42 3.94 -0.34
N SER A 117 -19.40 3.74 -1.23
CA SER A 117 -19.25 4.14 -2.63
C SER A 117 -19.01 5.65 -2.71
N ARG A 118 -17.97 6.05 -3.40
CA ARG A 118 -17.68 7.44 -3.75
C ARG A 118 -18.03 7.73 -5.21
N ALA A 119 -18.75 6.80 -5.85
CA ALA A 119 -19.21 6.99 -7.22
C ALA A 119 -20.22 8.13 -7.26
N LEU A 120 -20.01 9.05 -8.19
CA LEU A 120 -20.96 10.12 -8.49
C LEU A 120 -22.14 9.53 -9.27
N GLY A 121 -23.34 10.05 -9.03
CA GLY A 121 -24.50 9.76 -9.84
C GLY A 121 -24.38 10.34 -11.26
N ASN A 122 -25.16 9.80 -12.20
CA ASN A 122 -25.13 10.27 -13.59
C ASN A 122 -25.50 11.76 -13.74
N GLU A 123 -26.36 12.29 -12.87
CA GLU A 123 -26.73 13.71 -12.86
C GLU A 123 -25.53 14.57 -12.48
N SER A 124 -24.85 14.27 -11.38
CA SER A 124 -23.64 15.01 -10.95
C SER A 124 -22.52 14.94 -11.99
N LEU A 125 -22.37 13.80 -12.69
CA LEU A 125 -21.42 13.66 -13.78
C LEU A 125 -21.77 14.56 -14.96
N ARG A 126 -23.04 14.65 -15.36
CA ARG A 126 -23.51 15.55 -16.41
C ARG A 126 -23.27 17.00 -16.04
N GLU A 127 -23.56 17.39 -14.82
CA GLU A 127 -23.29 18.74 -14.31
C GLU A 127 -21.80 19.10 -14.42
N ILE A 128 -20.90 18.19 -14.00
CA ILE A 128 -19.45 18.40 -14.09
C ILE A 128 -19.01 18.57 -15.55
N VAL A 129 -19.44 17.70 -16.45
CA VAL A 129 -19.03 17.71 -17.87
C VAL A 129 -19.54 18.95 -18.60
N THR A 130 -20.69 19.52 -18.16
CA THR A 130 -21.26 20.74 -18.76
C THR A 130 -20.85 22.02 -18.06
N LEU A 131 -20.20 21.93 -16.90
CA LEU A 131 -19.75 23.07 -16.12
C LEU A 131 -18.68 23.85 -16.88
N LYS A 132 -18.82 25.16 -16.92
CA LYS A 132 -17.81 26.09 -17.46
C LYS A 132 -17.33 26.99 -16.34
N SER A 133 -16.04 27.22 -16.28
CA SER A 133 -15.43 28.12 -15.31
C SER A 133 -14.45 29.05 -16.01
N GLU A 134 -14.45 30.31 -15.59
CA GLU A 134 -13.45 31.31 -16.01
C GLU A 134 -12.16 31.21 -15.17
N GLU A 135 -12.23 30.50 -14.03
CA GLU A 135 -11.06 30.25 -13.18
C GLU A 135 -10.20 29.15 -13.78
N PRO A 136 -8.91 29.43 -14.14
CA PRO A 136 -8.08 28.46 -14.89
C PRO A 136 -7.87 27.13 -14.18
N ASP A 137 -7.67 27.15 -12.85
CA ASP A 137 -7.44 25.94 -12.08
C ASP A 137 -8.68 25.04 -12.04
N LEU A 138 -9.87 25.65 -11.87
CA LEU A 138 -11.13 24.92 -11.86
C LEU A 138 -11.46 24.39 -13.27
N ALA A 139 -11.25 25.18 -14.32
CA ALA A 139 -11.42 24.75 -15.72
C ALA A 139 -10.55 23.51 -16.01
N CYS A 140 -9.28 23.54 -15.60
CA CYS A 140 -8.35 22.42 -15.76
C CYS A 140 -8.83 21.16 -15.04
N VAL A 141 -9.37 21.28 -13.81
CA VAL A 141 -9.93 20.14 -13.07
C VAL A 141 -11.15 19.57 -13.77
N ILE A 142 -12.04 20.42 -14.30
CA ILE A 142 -13.23 20.01 -15.07
C ILE A 142 -12.79 19.21 -16.32
N ASP A 143 -11.80 19.71 -17.05
CA ASP A 143 -11.26 19.03 -18.24
C ASP A 143 -10.67 17.66 -17.90
N TYR A 144 -9.90 17.56 -16.81
CA TYR A 144 -9.38 16.26 -16.34
C TYR A 144 -10.50 15.29 -15.93
N CYS A 145 -11.51 15.77 -15.22
CA CYS A 145 -12.66 14.94 -14.83
C CYS A 145 -13.44 14.45 -16.07
N THR A 146 -13.67 15.33 -17.01
CA THR A 146 -14.36 15.04 -18.28
C THR A 146 -13.59 14.03 -19.10
N PHE A 147 -12.28 14.27 -19.29
CA PHE A 147 -11.41 13.35 -20.01
C PHE A 147 -11.35 11.98 -19.34
N ALA A 148 -11.19 11.92 -18.00
CA ALA A 148 -11.19 10.66 -17.26
C ALA A 148 -12.48 9.88 -17.47
N TYR A 149 -13.62 10.57 -17.43
CA TYR A 149 -14.94 9.97 -17.64
C TYR A 149 -15.08 9.41 -19.07
N LEU A 150 -14.76 10.21 -20.07
CA LEU A 150 -14.85 9.81 -21.48
C LEU A 150 -13.86 8.70 -21.85
N SER A 151 -12.73 8.64 -21.15
CA SER A 151 -11.71 7.58 -21.28
C SER A 151 -11.99 6.33 -20.41
N CYS A 152 -13.27 6.08 -20.06
CA CYS A 152 -13.70 4.93 -19.27
C CYS A 152 -13.00 4.81 -17.90
N GLY A 153 -12.72 5.92 -17.24
CA GLY A 153 -12.10 5.97 -15.92
C GLY A 153 -10.58 5.85 -15.93
N MET A 154 -9.93 6.43 -16.92
CA MET A 154 -8.46 6.48 -16.99
C MET A 154 -7.90 7.15 -15.70
N PRO A 155 -6.97 6.50 -14.97
CA PRO A 155 -6.35 7.10 -13.79
C PRO A 155 -5.54 8.36 -14.15
N PHE A 156 -5.53 9.35 -13.26
CA PHE A 156 -4.77 10.59 -13.45
C PHE A 156 -3.27 10.35 -13.74
N ALA A 157 -2.66 9.37 -13.09
CA ALA A 157 -1.25 9.01 -13.33
C ALA A 157 -0.99 8.50 -14.77
N ASP A 158 -1.99 7.87 -15.38
CA ASP A 158 -1.89 7.40 -16.77
C ASP A 158 -2.16 8.58 -17.73
N MET A 159 -3.15 9.44 -17.43
CA MET A 159 -3.40 10.68 -18.19
C MET A 159 -2.17 11.59 -18.23
N ALA A 160 -1.50 11.78 -17.10
CA ALA A 160 -0.31 12.63 -16.99
C ALA A 160 0.90 12.12 -17.80
N ARG A 161 0.84 10.89 -18.29
CA ARG A 161 1.88 10.28 -19.14
C ARG A 161 1.51 10.22 -20.62
N LEU A 162 0.29 10.60 -20.97
CA LEU A 162 -0.11 10.65 -22.38
C LEU A 162 0.68 11.69 -23.14
N THR A 163 1.05 11.32 -24.34
CA THR A 163 1.72 12.19 -25.32
C THR A 163 1.02 12.06 -26.66
N THR A 164 1.36 12.90 -27.61
CA THR A 164 0.83 12.81 -28.97
C THR A 164 1.16 11.47 -29.65
N ALA A 165 2.22 10.79 -29.23
CA ALA A 165 2.57 9.44 -29.69
C ALA A 165 1.57 8.35 -29.26
N ASN A 166 0.68 8.67 -28.35
CA ASN A 166 -0.40 7.77 -27.92
C ASN A 166 -1.68 7.92 -28.77
N LEU A 167 -1.70 8.86 -29.72
CA LEU A 167 -2.85 9.10 -30.59
C LEU A 167 -2.64 8.36 -31.92
N TYR A 168 -3.57 7.46 -32.24
CA TYR A 168 -3.61 6.71 -33.51
C TYR A 168 -4.99 6.95 -34.15
N GLY A 169 -5.04 7.90 -35.08
CA GLY A 169 -6.32 8.33 -35.66
C GLY A 169 -7.25 8.91 -34.57
N GLU A 170 -8.39 8.29 -34.36
CA GLU A 170 -9.38 8.69 -33.35
C GLU A 170 -9.24 7.90 -32.03
N GLU A 171 -8.21 7.07 -31.88
CA GLU A 171 -8.02 6.21 -30.72
C GLU A 171 -6.84 6.65 -29.85
N ILE A 172 -6.97 6.45 -28.54
CA ILE A 172 -5.87 6.62 -27.57
C ILE A 172 -5.34 5.24 -27.20
N VAL A 173 -4.09 4.95 -27.56
CA VAL A 173 -3.42 3.69 -27.26
C VAL A 173 -2.33 3.92 -26.21
N TYR A 174 -2.47 3.30 -25.03
CA TYR A 174 -1.47 3.39 -23.99
C TYR A 174 -1.26 2.04 -23.29
N ARG A 175 -0.09 1.85 -22.68
CA ARG A 175 0.23 0.67 -21.87
C ARG A 175 0.26 1.07 -20.39
N ARG A 176 -0.39 0.28 -19.60
CA ARG A 176 -0.43 0.42 -18.13
C ARG A 176 0.68 -0.36 -17.45
#